data_b41ecd7e65a7ccedf5d9d2aa1509650e
#
_entry.id   b41ecd7e65a7ccedf5d9d2aa1509650e
#
_cell.length_a   1.000
_cell.length_b   1.000
_cell.length_c   1.000
_cell.angle_alpha   90.00
_cell.angle_beta   90.00
_cell.angle_gamma   90.00
#
_symmetry.space_group_name_H-M   'P 1'
#
loop_
_entity.id
_entity.type
_entity.pdbx_description
1 polymer ?
#
loop_
_entity_poly.entity_id
_entity_poly.type
_entity_poly.pdbx_seq_one_letter_code
_entity_poly.pdbx_strand_id
1 'polypeptide(L)'
;MKTKKPIIIAIANQKGGVAKTTTAINIGVGLVMNNKKVLLIDTDNQSHLSRWLGYTQDGKPTISELIWQTVSKNKQLISEAIRHSDVENIDYIPSNFMLAGIISILGTDSDSTSVFSRLFADEAFKDYDYI
;
A
#
# COMPACT_ATOMS: atom_id res chain seq x y z
N MET A 1 -15.93 -9.37 -20.62
CA MET A 1 -15.59 -9.78 -19.25
C MET A 1 -15.62 -8.57 -18.34
N LYS A 2 -16.36 -8.63 -17.25
CA LYS A 2 -16.22 -7.60 -16.20
C LYS A 2 -14.85 -7.77 -15.56
N THR A 3 -13.97 -6.79 -15.71
CA THR A 3 -12.70 -6.76 -14.98
C THR A 3 -13.03 -6.66 -13.50
N LYS A 4 -12.68 -7.70 -12.75
CA LYS A 4 -12.88 -7.74 -11.30
C LYS A 4 -12.00 -6.65 -10.68
N LYS A 5 -12.62 -5.76 -9.92
CA LYS A 5 -11.86 -4.77 -9.13
C LYS A 5 -11.54 -5.37 -7.77
N PRO A 6 -10.35 -5.14 -7.22
CA PRO A 6 -10.05 -5.57 -5.86
C PRO A 6 -10.97 -4.92 -4.84
N ILE A 7 -11.25 -5.62 -3.76
CA ILE A 7 -11.89 -5.05 -2.58
C ILE A 7 -10.80 -4.35 -1.76
N ILE A 8 -11.00 -3.06 -1.50
CA ILE A 8 -10.06 -2.25 -0.73
C ILE A 8 -10.54 -2.14 0.70
N ILE A 9 -9.69 -2.55 1.65
CA ILE A 9 -9.94 -2.48 3.08
C ILE A 9 -8.95 -1.50 3.71
N ALA A 10 -9.44 -0.39 4.24
CA ALA A 10 -8.62 0.57 4.97
C ALA A 10 -8.67 0.29 6.48
N ILE A 11 -7.51 0.13 7.10
CA ILE A 11 -7.37 -0.03 8.55
C ILE A 11 -6.73 1.26 9.07
N ALA A 12 -7.54 2.13 9.64
CA ALA A 12 -7.15 3.47 10.02
C ALA A 12 -7.59 3.81 11.44
N ASN A 13 -6.69 4.48 12.17
CA ASN A 13 -6.99 5.10 13.45
C ASN A 13 -5.94 6.17 13.74
N GLN A 14 -6.34 7.31 14.29
CA GLN A 14 -5.41 8.38 14.67
C GLN A 14 -4.56 8.02 15.88
N LYS A 15 -5.06 7.16 16.77
CA LYS A 15 -4.36 6.74 17.98
C LYS A 15 -3.28 5.71 17.66
N GLY A 16 -2.08 5.92 18.17
CA GLY A 16 -1.00 4.93 18.13
C GLY A 16 -1.26 3.75 19.08
N GLY A 17 -0.64 2.60 18.81
CA GLY A 17 -0.71 1.42 19.69
C GLY A 17 -2.07 0.71 19.72
N VAL A 18 -2.93 0.89 18.70
CA VAL A 18 -4.27 0.26 18.60
C VAL A 18 -4.30 -0.94 17.65
N ALA A 19 -3.19 -1.61 17.47
CA ALA A 19 -3.05 -2.84 16.68
C ALA A 19 -3.40 -2.71 15.18
N LYS A 20 -3.22 -1.53 14.56
CA LYS A 20 -3.46 -1.35 13.11
C LYS A 20 -2.63 -2.32 12.27
N THR A 21 -1.32 -2.34 12.49
CA THR A 21 -0.38 -3.21 11.76
C THR A 21 -0.70 -4.68 11.97
N THR A 22 -0.91 -5.10 13.22
CA THR A 22 -1.26 -6.48 13.56
C THR A 22 -2.56 -6.91 12.89
N THR A 23 -3.58 -6.05 12.89
CA THR A 23 -4.87 -6.30 12.26
C THR A 23 -4.71 -6.46 10.74
N ALA A 24 -3.95 -5.58 10.09
CA ALA A 24 -3.70 -5.64 8.65
C ALA A 24 -3.02 -6.96 8.26
N ILE A 25 -1.98 -7.36 8.99
CA ILE A 25 -1.27 -8.60 8.73
C ILE A 25 -2.19 -9.82 8.93
N ASN A 26 -2.90 -9.88 10.04
CA ASN A 26 -3.78 -11.02 10.35
C ASN A 26 -4.91 -11.17 9.33
N ILE A 27 -5.53 -10.08 8.91
CA ILE A 27 -6.57 -10.11 7.86
C ILE A 27 -5.94 -10.57 6.53
N GLY A 28 -4.80 -10.00 6.15
CA GLY A 28 -4.10 -10.35 4.91
C GLY A 28 -3.72 -11.81 4.86
N VAL A 29 -3.07 -12.32 5.89
CA VAL A 29 -2.67 -13.74 5.99
C VAL A 29 -3.89 -14.65 6.00
N GLY A 30 -4.94 -14.32 6.76
CA GLY A 30 -6.17 -15.09 6.78
C GLY A 30 -6.85 -15.20 5.40
N LEU A 31 -6.81 -14.13 4.62
CA LEU A 31 -7.31 -14.12 3.24
C LEU A 31 -6.44 -14.99 2.30
N VAL A 32 -5.12 -14.91 2.43
CA VAL A 32 -4.19 -15.75 1.67
C VAL A 32 -4.43 -17.24 1.99
N MET A 33 -4.62 -17.60 3.26
CA MET A 33 -4.97 -18.96 3.67
C MET A 33 -6.29 -19.45 3.06
N ASN A 34 -7.18 -18.53 2.68
CA ASN A 34 -8.41 -18.81 1.95
C ASN A 34 -8.27 -18.67 0.41
N ASN A 35 -7.06 -18.84 -0.09
CA ASN A 35 -6.73 -18.80 -1.52
C ASN A 35 -7.09 -17.47 -2.21
N LYS A 36 -7.03 -16.36 -1.48
CA LYS A 36 -7.21 -15.02 -2.06
C LYS A 36 -5.85 -14.41 -2.39
N LYS A 37 -5.80 -13.67 -3.47
CA LYS A 37 -4.62 -12.89 -3.85
C LYS A 37 -4.70 -11.53 -3.17
N VAL A 38 -3.77 -11.25 -2.27
CA VAL A 38 -3.81 -10.09 -1.37
C VAL A 38 -2.56 -9.23 -1.54
N LEU A 39 -2.76 -7.92 -1.56
CA LEU A 39 -1.69 -6.93 -1.49
C LEU A 39 -1.86 -6.11 -0.22
N LEU A 40 -0.84 -6.07 0.62
CA LEU A 40 -0.77 -5.16 1.76
C LEU A 40 -0.05 -3.88 1.36
N ILE A 41 -0.59 -2.72 1.74
CA ILE A 41 0.07 -1.42 1.50
C ILE A 41 0.29 -0.75 2.84
N ASP A 42 1.54 -0.48 3.15
CA ASP A 42 1.92 0.28 4.33
C ASP A 42 1.78 1.78 4.03
N THR A 43 0.89 2.44 4.76
CA THR A 43 0.69 3.90 4.64
C THR A 43 1.07 4.64 5.92
N ASP A 44 1.90 4.01 6.76
CA ASP A 44 2.46 4.60 7.97
C ASP A 44 3.93 4.99 7.72
N ASN A 45 4.29 6.25 7.98
CA ASN A 45 5.68 6.72 7.87
C ASN A 45 6.64 6.03 8.85
N GLN A 46 6.13 5.37 9.87
CA GLN A 46 6.93 4.54 10.79
C GLN A 46 7.30 3.17 10.20
N SER A 47 6.66 2.76 9.11
CA SER A 47 6.98 1.55 8.34
C SER A 47 6.98 0.24 9.16
N HIS A 48 6.10 0.14 10.16
CA HIS A 48 6.04 -1.04 11.03
C HIS A 48 5.61 -2.29 10.25
N LEU A 49 4.59 -2.19 9.40
CA LEU A 49 4.15 -3.29 8.54
C LEU A 49 5.25 -3.70 7.56
N SER A 50 5.90 -2.73 6.94
CA SER A 50 6.99 -2.98 6.00
C SER A 50 8.11 -3.79 6.64
N ARG A 51 8.55 -3.38 7.83
CA ARG A 51 9.61 -4.09 8.58
C ARG A 51 9.19 -5.49 9.02
N TRP A 52 7.94 -5.66 9.44
CA TRP A 52 7.40 -6.99 9.78
C TRP A 52 7.48 -7.94 8.59
N LEU A 53 7.17 -7.45 7.39
CA LEU A 53 7.18 -8.23 6.16
C LEU A 53 8.59 -8.42 5.56
N GLY A 54 9.62 -7.98 6.26
CA GLY A 54 11.01 -8.19 5.85
C GLY A 54 11.58 -7.12 4.93
N TYR A 55 10.93 -5.95 4.82
CA TYR A 55 11.42 -4.87 3.98
C TYR A 55 12.77 -4.34 4.45
N THR A 56 13.70 -4.26 3.53
CA THR A 56 14.96 -3.54 3.64
C THR A 56 15.07 -2.55 2.49
N GLN A 57 15.76 -1.45 2.69
CA GLN A 57 15.92 -0.42 1.65
C GLN A 57 16.65 -1.02 0.44
N ASP A 58 15.97 -1.07 -0.70
CA ASP A 58 16.42 -1.75 -1.92
C ASP A 58 16.53 -0.80 -3.13
N GLY A 59 16.30 0.49 -2.93
CA GLY A 59 16.34 1.51 -3.99
C GLY A 59 15.16 1.50 -4.95
N LYS A 60 14.17 0.61 -4.75
CA LYS A 60 12.96 0.57 -5.57
C LYS A 60 11.87 1.49 -4.99
N PRO A 61 10.86 1.89 -5.80
CA PRO A 61 9.77 2.73 -5.32
C PRO A 61 9.04 2.15 -4.12
N THR A 62 8.58 3.02 -3.23
CA THR A 62 7.68 2.70 -2.12
C THR A 62 6.33 3.39 -2.36
N ILE A 63 5.41 3.29 -1.41
CA ILE A 63 4.14 4.02 -1.50
C ILE A 63 4.35 5.53 -1.59
N SER A 64 5.44 6.05 -1.03
CA SER A 64 5.78 7.48 -1.08
C SER A 64 5.98 7.96 -2.51
N GLU A 65 6.81 7.26 -3.28
CA GLU A 65 7.06 7.59 -4.68
C GLU A 65 5.80 7.39 -5.54
N LEU A 66 5.01 6.35 -5.28
CA LEU A 66 3.76 6.12 -6.03
C LEU A 66 2.75 7.24 -5.82
N ILE A 67 2.58 7.72 -4.59
CA ILE A 67 1.72 8.86 -4.28
C ILE A 67 2.23 10.11 -5.00
N TRP A 68 3.52 10.40 -4.90
CA TRP A 68 4.13 11.54 -5.58
C TRP A 68 3.94 11.49 -7.10
N GLN A 69 4.17 10.33 -7.72
CA GLN A 69 3.96 10.14 -9.16
C GLN A 69 2.50 10.35 -9.55
N THR A 70 1.56 9.91 -8.72
CA THR A 70 0.12 10.10 -8.95
C THR A 70 -0.26 11.58 -8.91
N VAL A 71 0.23 12.32 -7.91
CA VAL A 71 -0.01 13.77 -7.77
C VAL A 71 0.60 14.55 -8.92
N SER A 72 1.85 14.23 -9.26
CA SER A 72 2.60 14.90 -10.33
C SER A 72 2.13 14.48 -11.73
N LYS A 73 1.13 13.61 -11.84
CA LYS A 73 0.62 13.04 -13.10
C LYS A 73 1.71 12.36 -13.94
N ASN A 74 2.73 11.84 -13.29
CA ASN A 74 3.78 11.04 -13.91
C ASN A 74 3.36 9.58 -14.00
N LYS A 75 4.07 8.82 -14.86
CA LYS A 75 3.85 7.37 -14.96
C LYS A 75 4.17 6.70 -13.62
N GLN A 76 3.22 5.91 -13.15
CA GLN A 76 3.37 5.15 -11.91
C GLN A 76 4.17 3.87 -12.16
N LEU A 77 5.08 3.57 -11.23
CA LEU A 77 5.94 2.37 -11.26
C LEU A 77 5.43 1.32 -10.27
N ILE A 78 4.13 1.00 -10.32
CA ILE A 78 3.47 0.16 -9.32
C ILE A 78 4.07 -1.23 -9.27
N SER A 79 4.31 -1.86 -10.42
CA SER A 79 4.89 -3.21 -10.47
C SER A 79 6.29 -3.27 -9.85
N GLU A 80 7.07 -2.19 -9.92
CA GLU A 80 8.38 -2.08 -9.29
C GLU A 80 8.28 -1.86 -7.77
N ALA A 81 7.17 -1.31 -7.31
CA ALA A 81 6.93 -1.05 -5.89
C ALA A 81 6.42 -2.29 -5.14
N ILE A 82 5.91 -3.30 -5.83
CA ILE A 82 5.42 -4.53 -5.20
C ILE A 82 6.60 -5.43 -4.82
N ARG A 83 6.60 -5.90 -3.57
CA ARG A 83 7.53 -6.91 -3.03
C ARG A 83 6.73 -8.12 -2.58
N HIS A 84 7.41 -9.25 -2.49
CA HIS A 84 6.89 -10.47 -1.90
C HIS A 84 7.56 -10.73 -0.55
N SER A 85 6.76 -11.03 0.47
CA SER A 85 7.26 -11.42 1.79
C SER A 85 7.30 -12.94 1.91
N ASP A 86 8.50 -13.50 2.07
CA ASP A 86 8.67 -14.93 2.33
C ASP A 86 8.22 -15.31 3.76
N VAL A 87 8.15 -14.34 4.67
CA VAL A 87 7.73 -14.58 6.05
C VAL A 87 6.25 -14.94 6.12
N GLU A 88 5.41 -14.19 5.41
CA GLU A 88 3.94 -14.35 5.45
C GLU A 88 3.36 -14.80 4.10
N ASN A 89 4.21 -15.07 3.10
CA ASN A 89 3.80 -15.46 1.74
C ASN A 89 2.73 -14.51 1.16
N ILE A 90 2.99 -13.21 1.24
CA ILE A 90 2.05 -12.16 0.83
C ILE A 90 2.78 -11.05 0.10
N ASP A 91 2.12 -10.46 -0.89
CA ASP A 91 2.65 -9.29 -1.60
C ASP A 91 2.39 -8.01 -0.80
N TYR A 92 3.35 -7.07 -0.88
CA TYR A 92 3.20 -5.80 -0.19
C TYR A 92 3.90 -4.64 -0.92
N ILE A 93 3.42 -3.43 -0.66
CA ILE A 93 4.10 -2.18 -1.02
C ILE A 93 4.58 -1.53 0.27
N PRO A 94 5.89 -1.32 0.45
CA PRO A 94 6.42 -0.75 1.67
C PRO A 94 6.24 0.76 1.75
N SER A 95 6.35 1.28 2.96
CA SER A 95 6.47 2.70 3.28
C SER A 95 7.91 3.06 3.63
N ASN A 96 8.18 4.37 3.69
CA ASN A 96 9.40 4.93 4.22
C ASN A 96 9.14 6.29 4.92
N PHE A 97 10.17 6.86 5.53
CA PHE A 97 10.06 8.13 6.27
C PHE A 97 9.67 9.33 5.39
N MET A 98 9.89 9.27 4.08
CA MET A 98 9.52 10.33 3.14
C MET A 98 8.00 10.54 3.04
N LEU A 99 7.22 9.53 3.42
CA LEU A 99 5.77 9.58 3.39
C LEU A 99 5.20 10.76 4.19
N ALA A 100 5.81 11.09 5.32
CA ALA A 100 5.38 12.22 6.15
C ALA A 100 5.44 13.56 5.39
N GLY A 101 6.52 13.79 4.65
CA GLY A 101 6.67 14.99 3.81
C GLY A 101 5.66 15.02 2.66
N ILE A 102 5.42 13.90 2.02
CA ILE A 102 4.45 13.79 0.92
C ILE A 102 3.03 14.02 1.42
N ILE A 103 2.65 13.45 2.55
CA ILE A 103 1.33 13.69 3.17
C ILE A 103 1.15 15.17 3.51
N SER A 104 2.21 15.82 4.00
CA SER A 104 2.17 17.26 4.29
C SER A 104 1.90 18.10 3.02
N ILE A 105 2.52 17.75 1.91
CA ILE A 105 2.27 18.39 0.61
C ILE A 105 0.84 18.12 0.14
N LEU A 106 0.34 16.88 0.29
CA LEU A 106 -1.02 16.51 -0.07
C LEU A 106 -2.08 17.33 0.70
N GLY A 107 -1.82 17.66 1.96
CA GLY A 107 -2.72 18.47 2.78
C GLY A 107 -2.99 19.87 2.22
N THR A 108 -2.15 20.33 1.30
CA THR A 108 -2.28 21.63 0.62
C THR A 108 -2.86 21.52 -0.80
N ASP A 109 -3.05 20.30 -1.31
CA ASP A 109 -3.56 20.05 -2.66
C ASP A 109 -5.08 19.80 -2.62
N SER A 110 -5.82 20.49 -3.48
CA SER A 110 -7.28 20.32 -3.64
C SER A 110 -7.67 18.91 -4.12
N ASP A 111 -6.75 18.21 -4.79
CA ASP A 111 -6.98 16.88 -5.35
C ASP A 111 -6.56 15.73 -4.40
N SER A 112 -6.12 16.04 -3.18
CA SER A 112 -5.58 15.05 -2.23
C SER A 112 -6.53 13.90 -1.93
N THR A 113 -7.84 14.16 -1.88
CA THR A 113 -8.86 13.13 -1.61
C THR A 113 -9.01 12.10 -2.73
N SER A 114 -8.57 12.42 -3.95
CA SER A 114 -8.68 11.53 -5.13
C SER A 114 -7.42 10.70 -5.40
N VAL A 115 -6.32 10.94 -4.68
CA VAL A 115 -5.02 10.32 -4.95
C VAL A 115 -5.08 8.80 -4.93
N PHE A 116 -5.64 8.21 -3.89
CA PHE A 116 -5.76 6.75 -3.79
C PHE A 116 -6.72 6.18 -4.84
N SER A 117 -7.82 6.87 -5.15
CA SER A 117 -8.73 6.43 -6.21
C SER A 117 -8.02 6.39 -7.57
N ARG A 118 -7.18 7.38 -7.85
CA ARG A 118 -6.37 7.42 -9.08
C ARG A 118 -5.28 6.34 -9.07
N LEU A 119 -4.60 6.16 -7.96
CA LEU A 119 -3.58 5.13 -7.79
C LEU A 119 -4.17 3.74 -8.04
N PHE A 120 -5.27 3.40 -7.39
CA PHE A 120 -5.91 2.07 -7.51
C PHE A 120 -6.63 1.83 -8.84
N ALA A 121 -6.70 2.82 -9.73
CA ALA A 121 -7.20 2.63 -11.08
C ALA A 121 -6.20 1.92 -12.00
N ASP A 122 -4.92 1.78 -11.59
CA ASP A 122 -3.89 1.13 -12.39
C ASP A 122 -4.14 -0.37 -12.57
N GLU A 123 -3.78 -0.86 -13.76
CA GLU A 123 -3.94 -2.27 -14.15
C GLU A 123 -3.22 -3.25 -13.20
N ALA A 124 -2.08 -2.85 -12.62
CA ALA A 124 -1.29 -3.69 -11.73
C ALA A 124 -2.06 -4.17 -10.49
N PHE A 125 -3.10 -3.45 -10.08
CA PHE A 125 -3.94 -3.83 -8.95
C PHE A 125 -5.06 -4.82 -9.28
N LYS A 126 -5.39 -5.00 -10.56
CA LYS A 126 -6.53 -5.84 -10.99
C LYS A 126 -6.34 -7.32 -10.71
N ASP A 127 -5.10 -7.76 -10.55
CA ASP A 127 -4.78 -9.15 -10.25
C ASP A 127 -5.06 -9.56 -8.81
N TYR A 128 -5.31 -8.60 -7.93
CA TYR A 128 -5.57 -8.85 -6.52
C TYR A 128 -7.07 -8.98 -6.24
N ASP A 129 -7.41 -9.85 -5.29
CA ASP A 129 -8.78 -9.95 -4.75
C ASP A 129 -9.03 -8.87 -3.70
N TYR A 130 -8.00 -8.60 -2.87
CA TYR A 130 -8.05 -7.64 -1.76
C TYR A 130 -6.78 -6.79 -1.70
N ILE A 131 -6.95 -5.52 -1.32
CA ILE A 131 -5.89 -4.58 -1.01
C ILE A 131 -6.15 -4.00 0.37
#